data_a824f29ffccb4da06bb742429261e7cc
#
_entry.id   a824f29ffccb4da06bb742429261e7cc
#
_cell.length_a   1.000
_cell.length_b   1.000
_cell.length_c   1.000
_cell.angle_alpha   90.00
_cell.angle_beta   90.00
_cell.angle_gamma   90.00
#
_symmetry.space_group_name_H-M   'P 1'
#
loop_
_entity.id
_entity.type
_entity.pdbx_description
1 polymer ?
#
loop_
_entity_poly.entity_id
_entity_poly.type
_entity_poly.pdbx_seq_one_letter_code
_entity_poly.pdbx_strand_id
1 'polypeptide(L)'
;MDFVIGIQGKNFVAVAADTVAASSVLILKHDHNKMFKLSKKILLLCVGETGDTVQFAEYIQKNVQLYNMRNGYEMSPTAAANFTRRNLADYLRSRTPYHVNLLLAGCDDIDGPSLFYMDYLASMARVPFAAHGYASHLTITLLDRFYRPDLSRDEAVDILKKCVQELHKRFLVHLPTLSVRIVDKDGIKELPLLKGSDA
;
A
#
# COMPACT_ATOMS: atom_id res chain seq x y z
N MET A 1 9.50 -5.29 10.71
CA MET A 1 10.09 -4.49 9.63
C MET A 1 9.14 -4.56 8.46
N ASP A 2 8.27 -3.59 8.35
CA ASP A 2 7.21 -3.59 7.35
C ASP A 2 7.61 -2.70 6.18
N PHE A 3 7.18 -3.09 4.99
CA PHE A 3 7.53 -2.39 3.78
C PHE A 3 6.38 -2.44 2.76
N VAL A 4 6.03 -1.29 2.22
CA VAL A 4 5.05 -1.18 1.13
C VAL A 4 5.53 -0.19 0.09
N ILE A 5 5.25 -0.49 -1.17
CA ILE A 5 5.50 0.39 -2.32
C ILE A 5 4.19 0.55 -3.11
N GLY A 6 4.00 1.73 -3.70
CA GLY A 6 2.96 2.01 -4.69
C GLY A 6 3.50 2.79 -5.87
N ILE A 7 3.05 2.46 -7.08
CA ILE A 7 3.40 3.11 -8.34
C ILE A 7 2.12 3.33 -9.14
N GLN A 8 1.81 4.58 -9.49
CA GLN A 8 0.71 4.90 -10.37
C GLN A 8 1.18 4.86 -11.83
N GLY A 9 0.57 4.02 -12.65
CA GLY A 9 0.74 4.02 -14.10
C GLY A 9 -0.39 4.76 -14.82
N LYS A 10 -0.42 4.66 -16.14
CA LYS A 10 -1.41 5.35 -16.98
C LYS A 10 -2.85 5.00 -16.64
N ASN A 11 -3.17 3.71 -16.47
CA ASN A 11 -4.55 3.22 -16.25
C ASN A 11 -4.64 2.25 -15.06
N PHE A 12 -3.67 2.25 -14.15
CA PHE A 12 -3.61 1.32 -13.02
C PHE A 12 -2.75 1.89 -11.90
N VAL A 13 -2.85 1.28 -10.73
CA VAL A 13 -1.89 1.44 -9.64
C VAL A 13 -1.32 0.07 -9.32
N ALA A 14 0.00 -0.07 -9.40
CA ALA A 14 0.71 -1.25 -8.92
C ALA A 14 1.15 -1.03 -7.47
N VAL A 15 0.91 -2.02 -6.62
CA VAL A 15 1.32 -1.97 -5.22
C VAL A 15 2.02 -3.27 -4.82
N ALA A 16 3.00 -3.16 -3.95
CA ALA A 16 3.73 -4.29 -3.40
C ALA A 16 3.88 -4.14 -1.89
N ALA A 17 3.83 -5.26 -1.18
CA ALA A 17 4.10 -5.32 0.25
C ALA A 17 4.89 -6.59 0.58
N ASP A 18 5.76 -6.52 1.58
CA ASP A 18 6.38 -7.71 2.12
C ASP A 18 5.34 -8.57 2.87
N THR A 19 5.60 -9.86 2.94
CA THR A 19 4.67 -10.84 3.55
C THR A 19 5.12 -11.32 4.93
N VAL A 20 6.14 -10.69 5.50
CA VAL A 20 6.72 -11.12 6.77
C VAL A 20 6.15 -10.32 7.92
N ALA A 21 5.72 -11.01 8.97
CA ALA A 21 5.53 -10.43 10.29
C ALA A 21 6.75 -10.75 11.15
N ALA A 22 7.44 -9.71 11.60
CA ALA A 22 8.61 -9.85 12.44
C ALA A 22 8.49 -8.99 13.72
N SER A 23 9.04 -9.50 14.81
CA SER A 23 9.22 -8.75 16.06
C SER A 23 10.71 -8.68 16.38
N SER A 24 11.27 -7.46 16.25
CA SER A 24 12.71 -7.22 16.38
C SER A 24 13.52 -8.12 15.43
N VAL A 25 14.24 -9.10 15.92
CA VAL A 25 15.08 -10.04 15.14
C VAL A 25 14.41 -11.38 14.85
N LEU A 26 13.18 -11.59 15.33
CA LEU A 26 12.46 -12.84 15.17
C LEU A 26 11.36 -12.72 14.11
N ILE A 27 11.35 -13.66 13.18
CA ILE A 27 10.26 -13.81 12.21
C ILE A 27 9.17 -14.63 12.87
N LEU A 28 7.97 -14.06 12.96
CA LEU A 28 6.79 -14.70 13.56
C LEU A 28 5.97 -15.45 12.52
N LYS A 29 5.86 -14.86 11.30
CA LYS A 29 5.02 -15.39 10.23
C LYS A 29 5.54 -14.95 8.87
N HIS A 30 5.46 -15.84 7.86
CA HIS A 30 5.93 -15.57 6.49
C HIS A 30 4.81 -15.19 5.51
N ASP A 31 3.55 -15.35 5.89
CA ASP A 31 2.37 -15.13 5.05
C ASP A 31 1.44 -14.05 5.63
N HIS A 32 1.99 -13.00 6.21
CA HIS A 32 1.23 -11.89 6.79
C HIS A 32 0.74 -10.95 5.69
N ASN A 33 -0.59 -10.82 5.57
CA ASN A 33 -1.20 -9.92 4.59
C ASN A 33 -1.27 -8.48 5.14
N LYS A 34 -0.65 -7.53 4.45
CA LYS A 34 -0.65 -6.09 4.78
C LYS A 34 -1.55 -5.27 3.84
N MET A 35 -2.29 -5.95 2.96
CA MET A 35 -3.15 -5.36 1.95
C MET A 35 -4.60 -5.69 2.23
N PHE A 36 -5.41 -4.68 2.52
CA PHE A 36 -6.82 -4.80 2.88
C PHE A 36 -7.70 -4.28 1.74
N LYS A 37 -8.53 -5.14 1.19
CA LYS A 37 -9.49 -4.76 0.14
C LYS A 37 -10.65 -3.99 0.77
N LEU A 38 -10.78 -2.69 0.46
CA LEU A 38 -11.87 -1.84 0.94
C LEU A 38 -13.11 -1.98 0.07
N SER A 39 -12.93 -1.98 -1.26
CA SER A 39 -13.99 -2.20 -2.25
C SER A 39 -13.45 -3.00 -3.44
N LYS A 40 -14.22 -3.11 -4.51
CA LYS A 40 -13.78 -3.81 -5.74
C LYS A 40 -12.56 -3.14 -6.39
N LYS A 41 -12.48 -1.80 -6.31
CA LYS A 41 -11.47 -0.97 -6.98
C LYS A 41 -10.59 -0.17 -6.00
N ILE A 42 -10.63 -0.47 -4.68
CA ILE A 42 -9.85 0.25 -3.66
C ILE A 42 -9.13 -0.75 -2.77
N LEU A 43 -7.83 -0.55 -2.62
CA LEU A 43 -6.93 -1.35 -1.79
C LEU A 43 -6.19 -0.45 -0.81
N LEU A 44 -6.20 -0.81 0.46
CA LEU A 44 -5.45 -0.15 1.52
C LEU A 44 -4.26 -1.02 1.90
N LEU A 45 -3.07 -0.43 1.92
CA LEU A 45 -1.87 -1.03 2.48
C LEU A 45 -1.59 -0.35 3.82
N CYS A 46 -1.31 -1.14 4.84
CA CYS A 46 -1.11 -0.64 6.19
C CYS A 46 0.15 -1.25 6.80
N VAL A 47 1.06 -0.39 7.27
CA VAL A 47 2.29 -0.75 7.95
C VAL A 47 2.49 0.10 9.19
N GLY A 48 3.14 -0.44 10.21
CA GLY A 48 3.34 0.23 11.48
C GLY A 48 3.37 -0.74 12.65
N GLU A 49 2.81 -0.34 13.77
CA GLU A 49 2.73 -1.21 14.96
C GLU A 49 1.72 -2.35 14.72
N THR A 50 2.14 -3.59 14.98
CA THR A 50 1.43 -4.80 14.55
C THR A 50 -0.02 -4.88 15.06
N GLY A 51 -0.30 -4.40 16.26
CA GLY A 51 -1.67 -4.36 16.79
C GLY A 51 -2.54 -3.31 16.09
N ASP A 52 -1.98 -2.14 15.86
CA ASP A 52 -2.68 -1.00 15.28
C ASP A 52 -2.99 -1.20 13.81
N THR A 53 -2.08 -1.79 13.05
CA THR A 53 -2.23 -1.98 11.60
C THR A 53 -3.47 -2.79 11.24
N VAL A 54 -3.66 -3.94 11.87
CA VAL A 54 -4.81 -4.80 11.60
C VAL A 54 -6.10 -4.15 12.11
N GLN A 55 -6.09 -3.64 13.35
CA GLN A 55 -7.26 -3.03 13.97
C GLN A 55 -7.76 -1.83 13.17
N PHE A 56 -6.87 -0.91 12.80
CA PHE A 56 -7.23 0.27 12.03
C PHE A 56 -7.70 -0.09 10.62
N ALA A 57 -6.96 -0.94 9.91
CA ALA A 57 -7.31 -1.31 8.54
C ALA A 57 -8.65 -2.05 8.46
N GLU A 58 -8.93 -2.98 9.38
CA GLU A 58 -10.23 -3.64 9.46
C GLU A 58 -11.37 -2.69 9.83
N TYR A 59 -11.13 -1.75 10.73
CA TYR A 59 -12.11 -0.72 11.07
C TYR A 59 -12.50 0.09 9.84
N ILE A 60 -11.52 0.57 9.08
CA ILE A 60 -11.77 1.31 7.82
C ILE A 60 -12.50 0.43 6.80
N GLN A 61 -12.05 -0.82 6.62
CA GLN A 61 -12.66 -1.78 5.69
C GLN A 61 -14.15 -1.99 6.00
N LYS A 62 -14.49 -2.26 7.26
CA LYS A 62 -15.87 -2.48 7.70
C LYS A 62 -16.75 -1.25 7.49
N ASN A 63 -16.23 -0.05 7.74
CA ASN A 63 -16.97 1.19 7.53
C ASN A 63 -17.20 1.51 6.04
N VAL A 64 -16.21 1.27 5.18
CA VAL A 64 -16.38 1.42 3.72
C VAL A 64 -17.41 0.43 3.18
N GLN A 65 -17.39 -0.81 3.65
CA GLN A 65 -18.41 -1.80 3.30
C GLN A 65 -19.81 -1.40 3.80
N LEU A 66 -19.91 -0.91 5.04
CA LEU A 66 -21.16 -0.41 5.58
C LEU A 66 -21.72 0.77 4.77
N TYR A 67 -20.86 1.67 4.33
CA TYR A 67 -21.24 2.78 3.46
C TYR A 67 -21.87 2.27 2.16
N ASN A 68 -21.25 1.29 1.51
CA ASN A 68 -21.78 0.67 0.29
C ASN A 68 -23.16 0.02 0.53
N MET A 69 -23.33 -0.71 1.65
CA MET A 69 -24.61 -1.34 2.00
C MET A 69 -25.71 -0.32 2.25
N ARG A 70 -25.40 0.81 2.89
CA ARG A 70 -26.39 1.83 3.22
C ARG A 70 -26.79 2.69 2.04
N ASN A 71 -25.85 2.99 1.15
CA ASN A 71 -26.06 3.93 0.05
C ASN A 71 -26.33 3.25 -1.30
N GLY A 72 -26.01 1.95 -1.44
CA GLY A 72 -26.19 1.18 -2.67
C GLY A 72 -25.15 1.45 -3.76
N TYR A 73 -24.10 2.23 -3.46
CA TYR A 73 -22.97 2.49 -4.37
C TYR A 73 -21.63 2.51 -3.60
N GLU A 74 -20.56 2.25 -4.31
CA GLU A 74 -19.20 2.22 -3.73
C GLU A 74 -18.66 3.64 -3.54
N MET A 75 -17.90 3.82 -2.47
CA MET A 75 -17.17 5.07 -2.18
C MET A 75 -16.07 5.28 -3.23
N SER A 76 -15.87 6.52 -3.70
CA SER A 76 -14.74 6.82 -4.59
C SER A 76 -13.39 6.70 -3.85
N PRO A 77 -12.28 6.45 -4.55
CA PRO A 77 -10.95 6.38 -3.91
C PRO A 77 -10.59 7.64 -3.13
N THR A 78 -10.92 8.81 -3.66
CA THR A 78 -10.71 10.10 -2.99
C THR A 78 -11.54 10.24 -1.72
N ALA A 79 -12.82 9.82 -1.75
CA ALA A 79 -13.67 9.83 -0.57
C ALA A 79 -13.17 8.85 0.50
N ALA A 80 -12.77 7.63 0.09
CA ALA A 80 -12.20 6.63 0.99
C ALA A 80 -10.89 7.12 1.63
N ALA A 81 -10.02 7.79 0.87
CA ALA A 81 -8.79 8.37 1.37
C ALA A 81 -9.06 9.47 2.41
N ASN A 82 -9.99 10.39 2.12
CA ASN A 82 -10.38 11.44 3.07
C ASN A 82 -11.04 10.88 4.34
N PHE A 83 -11.90 9.86 4.19
CA PHE A 83 -12.50 9.16 5.32
C PHE A 83 -11.43 8.52 6.21
N THR A 84 -10.48 7.80 5.60
CA THR A 84 -9.37 7.16 6.32
C THR A 84 -8.51 8.19 7.05
N ARG A 85 -8.12 9.27 6.35
CA ARG A 85 -7.36 10.37 6.94
C ARG A 85 -8.07 11.01 8.13
N ARG A 86 -9.37 11.28 7.99
CA ARG A 86 -10.15 11.90 9.07
C ARG A 86 -10.17 11.03 10.32
N ASN A 87 -10.44 9.74 10.16
CA ASN A 87 -10.42 8.81 11.29
C ASN A 87 -9.05 8.79 11.97
N LEU A 88 -7.96 8.70 11.19
CA LEU A 88 -6.60 8.72 11.73
C LEU A 88 -6.31 10.04 12.51
N ALA A 89 -6.72 11.18 11.95
CA ALA A 89 -6.56 12.49 12.59
C ALA A 89 -7.37 12.64 13.89
N ASP A 90 -8.58 12.09 13.95
CA ASP A 90 -9.42 12.12 15.14
C ASP A 90 -8.78 11.30 16.28
N TYR A 91 -8.19 10.15 15.97
CA TYR A 91 -7.48 9.33 16.95
C TYR A 91 -6.12 9.88 17.36
N LEU A 92 -5.46 10.71 16.53
CA LEU A 92 -4.14 11.27 16.81
C LEU A 92 -4.10 12.06 18.13
N ARG A 93 -5.21 12.73 18.49
CA ARG A 93 -5.34 13.52 19.73
C ARG A 93 -5.99 12.74 20.88
N SER A 94 -6.27 11.47 20.68
CA SER A 94 -6.85 10.60 21.70
C SER A 94 -5.77 10.03 22.63
N ARG A 95 -6.20 9.28 23.65
CA ARG A 95 -5.27 8.56 24.55
C ARG A 95 -4.60 7.34 23.86
N THR A 96 -5.14 6.91 22.74
CA THR A 96 -4.71 5.72 21.99
C THR A 96 -4.56 6.08 20.50
N PRO A 97 -3.54 6.88 20.11
CA PRO A 97 -3.29 7.17 18.72
C PRO A 97 -2.83 5.90 17.97
N TYR A 98 -3.20 5.77 16.70
CA TYR A 98 -2.72 4.67 15.85
C TYR A 98 -1.37 5.03 15.25
N HIS A 99 -0.38 4.15 15.44
CA HIS A 99 0.95 4.27 14.83
C HIS A 99 1.00 3.49 13.51
N VAL A 100 0.33 4.03 12.46
CA VAL A 100 0.20 3.39 11.16
C VAL A 100 0.56 4.34 10.03
N ASN A 101 1.25 3.81 9.03
CA ASN A 101 1.50 4.48 7.76
C ASN A 101 0.75 3.74 6.66
N LEU A 102 0.14 4.46 5.74
CA LEU A 102 -0.83 3.92 4.81
C LEU A 102 -0.50 4.32 3.36
N LEU A 103 -0.73 3.38 2.45
CA LEU A 103 -0.92 3.68 1.04
C LEU A 103 -2.34 3.25 0.65
N LEU A 104 -3.07 4.12 -0.02
CA LEU A 104 -4.37 3.78 -0.58
C LEU A 104 -4.30 3.86 -2.09
N ALA A 105 -4.47 2.72 -2.74
CA ALA A 105 -4.54 2.60 -4.19
C ALA A 105 -5.99 2.42 -4.63
N GLY A 106 -6.41 3.18 -5.62
CA GLY A 106 -7.76 3.07 -6.15
C GLY A 106 -7.83 3.42 -7.63
N CYS A 107 -8.91 2.98 -8.28
CA CYS A 107 -9.21 3.35 -9.66
C CYS A 107 -10.67 3.77 -9.74
N ASP A 108 -10.90 5.00 -10.16
CA ASP A 108 -12.24 5.55 -10.42
C ASP A 108 -12.45 5.69 -11.92
N ASP A 109 -13.70 5.63 -12.32
CA ASP A 109 -14.08 5.82 -13.72
C ASP A 109 -14.01 7.31 -14.13
N ILE A 110 -14.06 8.24 -13.17
CA ILE A 110 -14.00 9.70 -13.38
C ILE A 110 -12.55 10.20 -13.23
N ASP A 111 -11.91 9.93 -12.07
CA ASP A 111 -10.59 10.46 -11.72
C ASP A 111 -9.43 9.55 -12.17
N GLY A 112 -9.75 8.36 -12.69
CA GLY A 112 -8.78 7.36 -13.10
C GLY A 112 -8.03 6.73 -11.92
N PRO A 113 -6.83 6.19 -12.18
CA PRO A 113 -6.00 5.59 -11.14
C PRO A 113 -5.48 6.66 -10.18
N SER A 114 -5.47 6.36 -8.90
CA SER A 114 -5.00 7.27 -7.86
C SER A 114 -4.29 6.51 -6.75
N LEU A 115 -3.17 7.07 -6.32
CA LEU A 115 -2.39 6.60 -5.19
C LEU A 115 -2.30 7.71 -4.15
N PHE A 116 -2.72 7.41 -2.92
CA PHE A 116 -2.65 8.32 -1.78
C PHE A 116 -1.62 7.80 -0.78
N TYR A 117 -0.73 8.70 -0.39
CA TYR A 117 0.21 8.51 0.70
C TYR A 117 -0.38 9.12 1.97
N MET A 118 -0.33 8.39 3.08
CA MET A 118 -0.71 8.91 4.41
C MET A 118 0.31 8.45 5.45
N ASP A 119 0.72 9.35 6.31
CA ASP A 119 1.57 9.05 7.46
C ASP A 119 0.75 8.89 8.75
N TYR A 120 1.41 8.48 9.82
CA TYR A 120 0.81 8.31 11.14
C TYR A 120 0.29 9.63 11.77
N LEU A 121 0.70 10.78 11.23
CA LEU A 121 0.21 12.10 11.62
C LEU A 121 -1.03 12.55 10.83
N ALA A 122 -1.60 11.65 10.02
CA ALA A 122 -2.71 11.93 9.12
C ALA A 122 -2.42 13.00 8.06
N SER A 123 -1.14 13.21 7.71
CA SER A 123 -0.75 13.99 6.53
C SER A 123 -1.05 13.16 5.29
N MET A 124 -1.76 13.70 4.31
CA MET A 124 -2.18 12.99 3.11
C MET A 124 -1.80 13.76 1.85
N ALA A 125 -1.27 13.03 0.87
CA ALA A 125 -0.99 13.56 -0.46
C ALA A 125 -1.36 12.54 -1.53
N ARG A 126 -1.87 13.01 -2.69
CA ARG A 126 -1.94 12.20 -3.90
C ARG A 126 -0.58 12.24 -4.58
N VAL A 127 -0.01 11.08 -4.86
CA VAL A 127 1.38 10.95 -5.31
C VAL A 127 1.48 9.98 -6.49
N PRO A 128 2.45 10.17 -7.39
CA PRO A 128 2.68 9.26 -8.51
C PRO A 128 3.33 7.95 -8.06
N PHE A 129 4.13 7.97 -7.03
CA PHE A 129 4.72 6.80 -6.39
C PHE A 129 5.00 7.11 -4.92
N ALA A 130 5.05 6.08 -4.12
CA ALA A 130 5.39 6.21 -2.70
C ALA A 130 5.85 4.87 -2.12
N ALA A 131 6.53 4.96 -0.99
CA ALA A 131 6.88 3.80 -0.19
C ALA A 131 6.87 4.15 1.30
N HIS A 132 6.55 3.18 2.15
CA HIS A 132 6.66 3.28 3.60
C HIS A 132 7.55 2.17 4.15
N GLY A 133 8.07 2.39 5.35
CA GLY A 133 8.93 1.45 6.06
C GLY A 133 10.42 1.68 5.79
N TYR A 134 11.27 0.85 6.39
CA TYR A 134 12.73 1.03 6.29
C TYR A 134 13.27 0.93 4.87
N ALA A 135 12.67 0.09 4.05
CA ALA A 135 13.07 -0.08 2.66
C ALA A 135 12.73 1.13 1.78
N SER A 136 11.86 2.03 2.22
CA SER A 136 11.46 3.22 1.47
C SER A 136 12.66 4.11 1.11
N HIS A 137 13.64 4.24 2.02
CA HIS A 137 14.83 5.08 1.80
C HIS A 137 15.66 4.65 0.59
N LEU A 138 15.70 3.34 0.29
CA LEU A 138 16.40 2.80 -0.88
C LEU A 138 15.52 2.82 -2.12
N THR A 139 14.25 2.53 -1.98
CA THR A 139 13.35 2.36 -3.12
C THR A 139 12.85 3.67 -3.70
N ILE A 140 12.66 4.73 -2.89
CA ILE A 140 12.23 6.04 -3.38
C ILE A 140 13.21 6.61 -4.42
N THR A 141 14.52 6.43 -4.22
CA THR A 141 15.53 6.91 -5.19
C THR A 141 15.44 6.17 -6.53
N LEU A 142 15.11 4.88 -6.51
CA LEU A 142 14.89 4.10 -7.74
C LEU A 142 13.57 4.50 -8.42
N LEU A 143 12.52 4.69 -7.63
CA LEU A 143 11.23 5.15 -8.14
C LEU A 143 11.36 6.52 -8.82
N ASP A 144 12.03 7.48 -8.19
CA ASP A 144 12.28 8.81 -8.75
C ASP A 144 13.05 8.74 -10.07
N ARG A 145 14.03 7.84 -10.17
CA ARG A 145 14.85 7.69 -11.38
C ARG A 145 14.13 7.04 -12.54
N PHE A 146 13.29 6.01 -12.28
CA PHE A 146 12.68 5.17 -13.31
C PHE A 146 11.21 5.47 -13.57
N TYR A 147 10.56 6.25 -12.72
CA TYR A 147 9.16 6.59 -12.88
C TYR A 147 8.89 7.42 -14.12
N ARG A 148 7.81 7.09 -14.82
CA ARG A 148 7.24 7.88 -15.92
C ARG A 148 5.70 7.81 -15.83
N PRO A 149 4.98 8.89 -16.18
CA PRO A 149 3.50 8.89 -16.08
C PRO A 149 2.80 7.89 -17.02
N ASP A 150 3.46 7.49 -18.10
CA ASP A 150 2.96 6.60 -19.15
C ASP A 150 3.35 5.14 -18.98
N LEU A 151 3.82 4.74 -17.80
CA LEU A 151 4.25 3.37 -17.51
C LEU A 151 3.18 2.34 -17.89
N SER A 152 3.62 1.29 -18.58
CA SER A 152 2.86 0.06 -18.77
C SER A 152 2.92 -0.81 -17.51
N ARG A 153 2.05 -1.83 -17.44
CA ARG A 153 2.02 -2.76 -16.30
C ARG A 153 3.32 -3.52 -16.14
N ASP A 154 3.88 -4.00 -17.25
CA ASP A 154 5.11 -4.79 -17.25
C ASP A 154 6.30 -3.93 -16.80
N GLU A 155 6.40 -2.69 -17.28
CA GLU A 155 7.42 -1.75 -16.84
C GLU A 155 7.32 -1.42 -15.35
N ALA A 156 6.10 -1.24 -14.82
CA ALA A 156 5.91 -1.02 -13.39
C ALA A 156 6.34 -2.24 -12.55
N VAL A 157 6.03 -3.45 -13.00
CA VAL A 157 6.49 -4.69 -12.35
C VAL A 157 8.02 -4.81 -12.42
N ASP A 158 8.64 -4.43 -13.54
CA ASP A 158 10.10 -4.45 -13.68
C ASP A 158 10.78 -3.42 -12.76
N ILE A 159 10.16 -2.25 -12.53
CA ILE A 159 10.64 -1.29 -11.52
C ILE A 159 10.54 -1.92 -10.12
N LEU A 160 9.44 -2.59 -9.79
CA LEU A 160 9.31 -3.29 -8.51
C LEU A 160 10.38 -4.38 -8.35
N LYS A 161 10.68 -5.15 -9.39
CA LYS A 161 11.77 -6.14 -9.36
C LYS A 161 13.12 -5.48 -9.09
N LYS A 162 13.44 -4.37 -9.74
CA LYS A 162 14.67 -3.60 -9.48
C LYS A 162 14.74 -3.12 -8.02
N CYS A 163 13.61 -2.68 -7.46
CA CYS A 163 13.54 -2.32 -6.04
C CYS A 163 13.87 -3.52 -5.14
N VAL A 164 13.32 -4.70 -5.44
CA VAL A 164 13.61 -5.94 -4.70
C VAL A 164 15.10 -6.30 -4.80
N GLN A 165 15.68 -6.25 -6.00
CA GLN A 165 17.11 -6.52 -6.21
C GLN A 165 18.01 -5.61 -5.39
N GLU A 166 17.70 -4.32 -5.36
CA GLU A 166 18.50 -3.35 -4.61
C GLU A 166 18.35 -3.56 -3.09
N LEU A 167 17.15 -3.91 -2.63
CA LEU A 167 16.93 -4.28 -1.24
C LEU A 167 17.73 -5.51 -0.84
N HIS A 168 17.78 -6.55 -1.68
CA HIS A 168 18.58 -7.75 -1.41
C HIS A 168 20.08 -7.46 -1.34
N LYS A 169 20.58 -6.50 -2.12
CA LYS A 169 22.00 -6.13 -2.13
C LYS A 169 22.41 -5.30 -0.92
N ARG A 170 21.52 -4.43 -0.43
CA ARG A 170 21.88 -3.40 0.56
C ARG A 170 21.25 -3.57 1.91
N PHE A 171 20.17 -4.33 2.00
CA PHE A 171 19.46 -4.49 3.26
C PHE A 171 20.00 -5.69 4.04
N LEU A 172 20.35 -5.47 5.30
CA LEU A 172 20.91 -6.54 6.17
C LEU A 172 19.92 -7.66 6.45
N VAL A 173 18.63 -7.34 6.47
CA VAL A 173 17.57 -8.29 6.73
C VAL A 173 17.03 -8.80 5.41
N HIS A 174 17.06 -10.10 5.23
CA HIS A 174 16.54 -10.75 4.04
C HIS A 174 15.02 -10.55 3.94
N LEU A 175 14.56 -9.80 2.94
CA LEU A 175 13.13 -9.67 2.61
C LEU A 175 12.77 -10.80 1.64
N PRO A 176 12.11 -11.87 2.11
CA PRO A 176 12.05 -13.10 1.32
C PRO A 176 11.11 -12.99 0.12
N THR A 177 10.02 -12.23 0.23
CA THR A 177 8.97 -12.27 -0.78
C THR A 177 8.11 -11.01 -0.73
N LEU A 178 7.75 -10.47 -1.90
CA LEU A 178 6.76 -9.40 -2.00
C LEU A 178 5.48 -9.92 -2.66
N SER A 179 4.34 -9.66 -2.06
CA SER A 179 3.03 -9.76 -2.69
C SER A 179 2.80 -8.53 -3.55
N VAL A 180 2.36 -8.72 -4.79
CA VAL A 180 2.11 -7.64 -5.75
C VAL A 180 0.66 -7.68 -6.18
N ARG A 181 -0.01 -6.52 -6.17
CA ARG A 181 -1.36 -6.36 -6.69
C ARG A 181 -1.44 -5.17 -7.62
N ILE A 182 -2.30 -5.29 -8.62
CA ILE A 182 -2.65 -4.20 -9.54
C ILE A 182 -4.11 -3.83 -9.33
N VAL A 183 -4.35 -2.54 -9.18
CA VAL A 183 -5.69 -1.96 -9.10
C VAL A 183 -5.96 -1.21 -10.39
N ASP A 184 -6.97 -1.63 -11.13
CA ASP A 184 -7.39 -1.02 -12.40
C ASP A 184 -8.92 -0.85 -12.46
N LYS A 185 -9.43 -0.41 -13.61
CA LYS A 185 -10.88 -0.25 -13.84
C LYS A 185 -11.67 -1.56 -13.67
N ASP A 186 -11.04 -2.71 -13.91
CA ASP A 186 -11.67 -4.03 -13.81
C ASP A 186 -11.62 -4.57 -12.38
N GLY A 187 -10.86 -3.94 -11.48
CA GLY A 187 -10.75 -4.28 -10.07
C GLY A 187 -9.32 -4.59 -9.62
N ILE A 188 -9.20 -5.38 -8.57
CA ILE A 188 -7.92 -5.75 -7.96
C ILE A 188 -7.48 -7.11 -8.48
N LYS A 189 -6.30 -7.16 -9.09
CA LYS A 189 -5.67 -8.38 -9.62
C LYS A 189 -4.42 -8.70 -8.82
N GLU A 190 -4.28 -9.93 -8.40
CA GLU A 190 -3.09 -10.43 -7.71
C GLU A 190 -2.11 -10.98 -8.74
N LEU A 191 -0.84 -10.61 -8.62
CA LEU A 191 0.25 -11.11 -9.44
C LEU A 191 1.05 -12.17 -8.68
N PRO A 192 1.85 -12.98 -9.40
CA PRO A 192 2.80 -13.88 -8.75
C PRO A 192 3.70 -13.14 -7.76
N LEU A 193 4.06 -13.84 -6.68
CA LEU A 193 4.96 -13.32 -5.66
C LEU A 193 6.34 -13.02 -6.27
N LEU A 194 6.86 -11.83 -6.01
CA LEU A 194 8.24 -11.50 -6.37
C LEU A 194 9.19 -12.01 -5.31
N LYS A 195 10.06 -12.95 -5.71
CA LYS A 195 11.15 -13.48 -4.85
C LYS A 195 12.45 -12.81 -5.23
N GLY A 196 13.32 -12.61 -4.25
CA GLY A 196 14.62 -12.03 -4.51
C GLY A 196 15.55 -12.88 -5.38
N SER A 197 15.26 -14.18 -5.53
CA SER A 197 15.97 -15.11 -6.41
C SER A 197 15.53 -15.05 -7.88
N ASP A 198 14.38 -14.44 -8.18
CA ASP A 198 13.80 -14.39 -9.53
C ASP A 198 14.15 -13.06 -10.24
N ALA A 199 15.10 -12.32 -9.67
CA ALA A 199 15.48 -10.99 -10.12
C ALA A 199 16.96 -10.92 -10.54
#